data_a193191a98a14598b8c6510bfbc7b8fa
#
_entry.id   a193191a98a14598b8c6510bfbc7b8fa
#
_cell.length_a   1.000
_cell.length_b   1.000
_cell.length_c   1.000
_cell.angle_alpha   90.00
_cell.angle_beta   90.00
_cell.angle_gamma   90.00
#
_symmetry.space_group_name_H-M   'P 1'
#
loop_
_entity.id
_entity.type
_entity.pdbx_description
1 polymer ?
#
loop_
_entity_poly.entity_id
_entity_poly.type
_entity_poly.pdbx_seq_one_letter_code
_entity_poly.pdbx_strand_id
1 'polypeptide(L)'
;SAASDVYKRQVEMACESFDQIIDKLAEDKDFVSAFNEVYADGLSEKNITDAIQEFEKTLLTPNSRFDRYLKGQKDAITENEIAGYELFKKYDCATCHVGEILGGKSYELIGVQHDYFADRQAEMTEEDNGRFKQTQIERDRHRFKVPGLRNIELTAPYFHDGSMATMDDAVRAMAKYQLGIDLPQQEVDKIVAFLRTLTGEYKGQLLTNKNMEI
;
A
#
# COMPACT_ATOMS: atom_id res chain seq x y z
N SER A 1 -11.13 11.36 -8.10
CA SER A 1 -11.54 10.87 -6.77
C SER A 1 -10.76 11.62 -5.69
N ALA A 2 -11.30 11.72 -4.47
CA ALA A 2 -10.66 12.44 -3.36
C ALA A 2 -9.22 11.95 -3.05
N ALA A 3 -8.88 10.69 -3.37
CA ALA A 3 -7.54 10.16 -3.22
C ALA A 3 -6.54 10.81 -4.19
N SER A 4 -6.96 11.07 -5.42
CA SER A 4 -6.14 11.70 -6.45
C SER A 4 -5.78 13.16 -6.11
N ASP A 5 -6.67 13.89 -5.43
CA ASP A 5 -6.43 15.27 -5.03
C ASP A 5 -5.38 15.40 -3.92
N VAL A 6 -5.30 14.40 -3.03
CA VAL A 6 -4.34 14.39 -1.91
C VAL A 6 -2.92 14.13 -2.42
N TYR A 7 -2.72 13.20 -3.33
CA TYR A 7 -1.39 12.87 -3.87
C TYR A 7 -0.77 14.01 -4.67
N LYS A 8 -1.57 14.84 -5.33
CA LYS A 8 -1.07 15.91 -6.22
C LYS A 8 -0.63 17.16 -5.50
N ARG A 9 -1.05 17.33 -4.24
CA ARG A 9 -0.68 18.45 -3.38
C ARG A 9 0.34 18.09 -2.30
N GLN A 10 0.95 16.92 -2.41
CA GLN A 10 1.95 16.51 -1.44
C GLN A 10 3.30 17.19 -1.71
N VAL A 11 4.08 17.33 -0.66
CA VAL A 11 5.44 17.93 -0.73
C VAL A 11 6.30 17.20 -1.76
N GLU A 12 6.11 15.90 -1.90
CA GLU A 12 6.82 15.05 -2.86
C GLU A 12 6.58 15.45 -4.32
N MET A 13 5.36 15.94 -4.65
CA MET A 13 5.03 16.38 -6.01
C MET A 13 5.40 17.83 -6.27
N ALA A 14 5.81 18.57 -5.24
CA ALA A 14 6.26 19.98 -5.31
C ALA A 14 5.29 20.89 -6.08
N CYS A 15 3.98 20.67 -5.94
CA CYS A 15 2.93 21.46 -6.60
C CYS A 15 1.94 22.00 -5.58
N GLU A 16 1.74 23.31 -5.57
CA GLU A 16 0.81 24.00 -4.66
C GLU A 16 -0.61 24.07 -5.24
N SER A 17 -0.74 24.05 -6.57
CA SER A 17 -2.03 24.14 -7.26
C SER A 17 -2.02 23.37 -8.58
N PHE A 18 -3.24 23.10 -9.11
CA PHE A 18 -3.38 22.56 -10.46
C PHE A 18 -2.91 23.51 -11.55
N ASP A 19 -3.01 24.82 -11.36
CA ASP A 19 -2.50 25.81 -12.31
C ASP A 19 -1.00 25.65 -12.52
N GLN A 20 -0.23 25.45 -11.43
CA GLN A 20 1.20 25.14 -11.55
C GLN A 20 1.50 23.85 -12.31
N ILE A 21 0.65 22.82 -12.15
CA ILE A 21 0.79 21.56 -12.91
C ILE A 21 0.53 21.83 -14.39
N ILE A 22 -0.54 22.56 -14.70
CA ILE A 22 -0.91 22.92 -16.07
C ILE A 22 0.20 23.73 -16.73
N ASP A 23 0.72 24.74 -16.05
CA ASP A 23 1.82 25.57 -16.55
C ASP A 23 3.07 24.74 -16.87
N LYS A 24 3.47 23.85 -15.95
CA LYS A 24 4.63 22.94 -16.17
C LYS A 24 4.40 22.01 -17.36
N LEU A 25 3.21 21.41 -17.48
CA LEU A 25 2.90 20.51 -18.60
C LEU A 25 2.80 21.26 -19.93
N ALA A 26 2.35 22.53 -19.93
CA ALA A 26 2.23 23.36 -21.12
C ALA A 26 3.58 23.74 -21.74
N GLU A 27 4.68 23.62 -21.01
CA GLU A 27 6.04 23.85 -21.52
C GLU A 27 6.47 22.76 -22.53
N ASP A 28 5.96 21.52 -22.37
CA ASP A 28 6.23 20.40 -23.27
C ASP A 28 5.20 20.35 -24.41
N LYS A 29 5.61 20.87 -25.57
CA LYS A 29 4.73 20.95 -26.75
C LYS A 29 4.33 19.59 -27.33
N ASP A 30 5.20 18.60 -27.22
CA ASP A 30 4.94 17.25 -27.71
C ASP A 30 3.93 16.57 -26.79
N PHE A 31 4.06 16.73 -25.49
CA PHE A 31 3.07 16.28 -24.50
C PHE A 31 1.71 16.96 -24.76
N VAL A 32 1.68 18.29 -24.91
CA VAL A 32 0.43 19.03 -25.17
C VAL A 32 -0.26 18.53 -26.46
N SER A 33 0.52 18.31 -27.51
CA SER A 33 -0.02 17.78 -28.78
C SER A 33 -0.67 16.41 -28.59
N ALA A 34 0.04 15.47 -27.97
CA ALA A 34 -0.47 14.13 -27.69
C ALA A 34 -1.69 14.17 -26.74
N PHE A 35 -1.65 15.06 -25.74
CA PHE A 35 -2.75 15.22 -24.80
C PHE A 35 -4.03 15.73 -25.50
N ASN A 36 -3.89 16.68 -26.42
CA ASN A 36 -5.01 17.24 -27.19
C ASN A 36 -5.64 16.25 -28.20
N GLU A 37 -4.89 15.22 -28.62
CA GLU A 37 -5.46 14.13 -29.43
C GLU A 37 -6.49 13.31 -28.64
N VAL A 38 -6.34 13.23 -27.30
CA VAL A 38 -7.24 12.50 -26.41
C VAL A 38 -8.31 13.42 -25.82
N TYR A 39 -7.91 14.63 -25.41
CA TYR A 39 -8.78 15.60 -24.74
C TYR A 39 -8.90 16.87 -25.61
N ALA A 40 -9.95 16.96 -26.41
CA ALA A 40 -10.16 18.05 -27.38
C ALA A 40 -10.27 19.45 -26.73
N ASP A 41 -10.63 19.51 -25.44
CA ASP A 41 -10.71 20.73 -24.63
C ASP A 41 -9.38 21.07 -23.89
N GLY A 42 -8.33 20.27 -24.13
CA GLY A 42 -6.97 20.53 -23.70
C GLY A 42 -6.66 20.25 -22.24
N LEU A 43 -5.56 20.86 -21.76
CA LEU A 43 -5.11 20.71 -20.38
C LEU A 43 -6.08 21.39 -19.41
N SER A 44 -6.59 20.64 -18.48
CA SER A 44 -7.43 21.09 -17.38
C SER A 44 -7.26 20.16 -16.17
N GLU A 45 -7.58 20.64 -14.96
CA GLU A 45 -7.60 19.80 -13.77
C GLU A 45 -8.41 18.52 -13.99
N LYS A 46 -9.60 18.64 -14.58
CA LYS A 46 -10.48 17.51 -14.87
C LYS A 46 -9.81 16.49 -15.79
N ASN A 47 -9.23 16.93 -16.90
CA ASN A 47 -8.65 16.04 -17.89
C ASN A 47 -7.35 15.40 -17.40
N ILE A 48 -6.53 16.13 -16.65
CA ILE A 48 -5.32 15.61 -16.01
C ILE A 48 -5.69 14.53 -14.98
N THR A 49 -6.70 14.80 -14.14
CA THR A 49 -7.15 13.81 -13.14
C THR A 49 -7.77 12.58 -13.78
N ASP A 50 -8.51 12.76 -14.90
CA ASP A 50 -9.07 11.65 -15.66
C ASP A 50 -7.96 10.79 -16.30
N ALA A 51 -6.97 11.41 -16.95
CA ALA A 51 -5.83 10.71 -17.53
C ALA A 51 -5.07 9.87 -16.49
N ILE A 52 -4.83 10.44 -15.30
CA ILE A 52 -4.19 9.72 -14.19
C ILE A 52 -5.08 8.56 -13.71
N GLN A 53 -6.39 8.78 -13.58
CA GLN A 53 -7.32 7.73 -13.18
C GLN A 53 -7.35 6.57 -14.21
N GLU A 54 -7.33 6.87 -15.50
CA GLU A 54 -7.28 5.84 -16.54
C GLU A 54 -5.96 5.07 -16.49
N PHE A 55 -4.83 5.77 -16.26
CA PHE A 55 -3.56 5.11 -16.05
C PHE A 55 -3.59 4.19 -14.81
N GLU A 56 -4.08 4.68 -13.66
CA GLU A 56 -4.19 3.90 -12.43
C GLU A 56 -5.02 2.61 -12.62
N LYS A 57 -6.07 2.63 -13.46
CA LYS A 57 -6.85 1.43 -13.80
C LYS A 57 -6.04 0.37 -14.53
N THR A 58 -4.94 0.75 -15.17
CA THR A 58 -4.05 -0.21 -15.85
C THR A 58 -3.06 -0.89 -14.89
N LEU A 59 -2.89 -0.38 -13.68
CA LEU A 59 -1.93 -0.87 -12.69
C LEU A 59 -2.47 -2.04 -11.85
N LEU A 60 -3.41 -2.81 -12.41
CA LEU A 60 -3.94 -3.98 -11.75
C LEU A 60 -2.94 -5.14 -11.82
N THR A 61 -2.77 -5.82 -10.70
CA THR A 61 -1.85 -6.96 -10.56
C THR A 61 -2.61 -8.21 -10.09
N PRO A 62 -3.50 -8.77 -10.95
CA PRO A 62 -4.26 -9.98 -10.64
C PRO A 62 -3.37 -11.24 -10.70
N ASN A 63 -4.03 -12.39 -10.54
CA ASN A 63 -3.47 -13.74 -10.76
C ASN A 63 -2.31 -14.11 -9.82
N SER A 64 -2.25 -13.53 -8.62
CA SER A 64 -1.35 -14.04 -7.59
C SER A 64 -1.61 -15.54 -7.35
N ARG A 65 -0.62 -16.25 -6.80
CA ARG A 65 -0.81 -17.66 -6.43
C ARG A 65 -1.99 -17.84 -5.48
N PHE A 66 -2.21 -16.90 -4.56
CA PHE A 66 -3.35 -16.91 -3.67
C PHE A 66 -4.68 -16.67 -4.42
N ASP A 67 -4.72 -15.77 -5.42
CA ASP A 67 -5.92 -15.59 -6.25
C ASP A 67 -6.32 -16.88 -6.98
N ARG A 68 -5.34 -17.59 -7.52
CA ARG A 68 -5.56 -18.87 -8.20
C ARG A 68 -6.09 -19.94 -7.23
N TYR A 69 -5.53 -19.99 -6.03
CA TYR A 69 -6.02 -20.86 -4.97
C TYR A 69 -7.49 -20.57 -4.61
N LEU A 70 -7.85 -19.29 -4.44
CA LEU A 70 -9.23 -18.88 -4.16
C LEU A 70 -10.19 -19.22 -5.32
N LYS A 71 -9.71 -19.18 -6.56
CA LYS A 71 -10.46 -19.58 -7.76
C LYS A 71 -10.57 -21.10 -7.95
N GLY A 72 -10.02 -21.90 -7.02
CA GLY A 72 -10.18 -23.36 -6.99
C GLY A 72 -8.95 -24.16 -7.41
N GLN A 73 -7.86 -23.54 -7.85
CA GLN A 73 -6.58 -24.19 -8.14
C GLN A 73 -5.85 -24.50 -6.83
N LYS A 74 -6.17 -25.66 -6.22
CA LYS A 74 -5.72 -26.00 -4.86
C LYS A 74 -4.21 -26.20 -4.72
N ASP A 75 -3.52 -26.53 -5.81
CA ASP A 75 -2.08 -26.70 -5.92
C ASP A 75 -1.30 -25.41 -6.19
N ALA A 76 -1.99 -24.26 -6.31
CA ALA A 76 -1.35 -22.96 -6.56
C ALA A 76 -0.51 -22.47 -5.38
N ILE A 77 -0.82 -22.94 -4.17
CA ILE A 77 -0.07 -22.66 -2.95
C ILE A 77 0.18 -23.96 -2.17
N THR A 78 1.27 -23.99 -1.43
CA THR A 78 1.70 -25.15 -0.64
C THR A 78 0.93 -25.29 0.68
N GLU A 79 1.00 -26.46 1.31
CA GLU A 79 0.42 -26.67 2.64
C GLU A 79 0.98 -25.70 3.70
N ASN A 80 2.27 -25.36 3.62
CA ASN A 80 2.90 -24.39 4.52
C ASN A 80 2.32 -22.97 4.34
N GLU A 81 2.06 -22.57 3.09
CA GLU A 81 1.44 -21.27 2.77
C GLU A 81 -0.04 -21.24 3.17
N ILE A 82 -0.75 -22.34 3.04
CA ILE A 82 -2.12 -22.51 3.57
C ILE A 82 -2.11 -22.36 5.09
N ALA A 83 -1.17 -23.03 5.78
CA ALA A 83 -1.03 -22.90 7.23
C ALA A 83 -0.75 -21.45 7.65
N GLY A 84 0.04 -20.70 6.86
CA GLY A 84 0.27 -19.27 7.06
C GLY A 84 -1.01 -18.44 6.91
N TYR A 85 -1.83 -18.72 5.92
CA TYR A 85 -3.15 -18.09 5.74
C TYR A 85 -4.09 -18.40 6.92
N GLU A 86 -4.11 -19.63 7.42
CA GLU A 86 -4.91 -19.98 8.61
C GLU A 86 -4.42 -19.24 9.86
N LEU A 87 -3.09 -19.07 10.04
CA LEU A 87 -2.52 -18.26 11.13
C LEU A 87 -2.90 -16.78 10.98
N PHE A 88 -2.85 -16.23 9.76
CA PHE A 88 -3.27 -14.86 9.47
C PHE A 88 -4.73 -14.59 9.89
N LYS A 89 -5.61 -15.56 9.67
CA LYS A 89 -7.00 -15.51 10.16
C LYS A 89 -7.11 -15.74 11.67
N LYS A 90 -6.40 -16.73 12.22
CA LYS A 90 -6.40 -17.08 13.65
C LYS A 90 -5.99 -15.90 14.54
N TYR A 91 -5.04 -15.13 14.06
CA TYR A 91 -4.53 -13.93 14.76
C TYR A 91 -5.26 -12.64 14.37
N ASP A 92 -6.47 -12.74 13.80
CA ASP A 92 -7.33 -11.61 13.47
C ASP A 92 -6.69 -10.54 12.57
N CYS A 93 -5.57 -10.83 11.87
CA CYS A 93 -4.96 -9.92 10.91
C CYS A 93 -5.95 -9.52 9.81
N ALA A 94 -6.82 -10.47 9.41
CA ALA A 94 -7.87 -10.26 8.43
C ALA A 94 -8.96 -9.28 8.89
N THR A 95 -9.00 -8.85 10.16
CA THR A 95 -9.95 -7.84 10.64
C THR A 95 -9.67 -6.46 10.06
N CYS A 96 -8.40 -6.07 9.94
CA CYS A 96 -7.96 -4.81 9.35
C CYS A 96 -7.54 -5.00 7.88
N HIS A 97 -6.86 -6.08 7.56
CA HIS A 97 -6.42 -6.42 6.21
C HIS A 97 -7.52 -7.16 5.43
N VAL A 98 -8.58 -6.44 5.06
CA VAL A 98 -9.80 -6.97 4.41
C VAL A 98 -9.88 -6.58 2.93
N GLY A 99 -10.74 -7.30 2.20
CA GLY A 99 -11.09 -7.02 0.81
C GLY A 99 -10.06 -7.53 -0.19
N GLU A 100 -10.24 -7.18 -1.46
CA GLU A 100 -9.48 -7.72 -2.58
C GLU A 100 -7.98 -7.42 -2.53
N ILE A 101 -7.61 -6.30 -1.92
CA ILE A 101 -6.20 -5.90 -1.75
C ILE A 101 -5.66 -6.21 -0.35
N LEU A 102 -6.42 -6.89 0.51
CA LEU A 102 -6.08 -7.18 1.89
C LEU A 102 -5.63 -5.90 2.64
N GLY A 103 -6.48 -4.89 2.64
CA GLY A 103 -6.23 -3.59 3.27
C GLY A 103 -6.88 -2.44 2.51
N GLY A 104 -6.42 -1.21 2.75
CA GLY A 104 -6.86 0.00 2.05
C GLY A 104 -8.24 0.53 2.43
N LYS A 105 -8.96 -0.11 3.34
CA LYS A 105 -10.37 0.20 3.65
C LYS A 105 -10.55 1.10 4.89
N SER A 106 -9.60 1.09 5.81
CA SER A 106 -9.70 1.81 7.09
C SER A 106 -8.39 2.53 7.45
N TYR A 107 -8.49 3.37 8.48
CA TYR A 107 -7.36 4.00 9.16
C TYR A 107 -7.34 3.48 10.60
N GLU A 108 -6.25 2.81 10.97
CA GLU A 108 -6.13 2.18 12.29
C GLU A 108 -4.99 2.79 13.10
N LEU A 109 -5.16 2.78 14.41
CA LEU A 109 -4.12 3.21 15.35
C LEU A 109 -2.98 2.20 15.30
N ILE A 110 -1.76 2.67 15.11
CA ILE A 110 -0.59 1.83 15.34
C ILE A 110 -0.30 1.75 16.84
N GLY A 111 -0.08 0.54 17.35
CA GLY A 111 0.22 0.38 18.77
C GLY A 111 -1.01 0.30 19.67
N VAL A 112 -2.01 -0.49 19.30
CA VAL A 112 -3.22 -0.71 20.12
C VAL A 112 -2.92 -1.39 21.45
N GLN A 113 -1.97 -2.34 21.47
CA GLN A 113 -1.63 -3.13 22.66
C GLN A 113 -0.34 -2.65 23.34
N HIS A 114 0.63 -2.18 22.58
CA HIS A 114 1.88 -1.62 23.06
C HIS A 114 2.20 -0.33 22.30
N ASP A 115 2.80 0.64 22.99
CA ASP A 115 3.15 1.92 22.38
C ASP A 115 4.35 1.77 21.43
N TYR A 116 4.04 1.77 20.12
CA TYR A 116 5.03 1.66 19.07
C TYR A 116 6.07 2.80 19.12
N PHE A 117 5.62 4.03 19.36
CA PHE A 117 6.47 5.21 19.30
C PHE A 117 7.40 5.29 20.53
N ALA A 118 6.90 4.89 21.71
CA ALA A 118 7.72 4.83 22.92
C ALA A 118 8.83 3.77 22.79
N ASP A 119 8.52 2.62 22.17
CA ASP A 119 9.50 1.53 22.00
C ASP A 119 10.53 1.82 20.91
N ARG A 120 10.19 2.63 19.89
CA ARG A 120 11.06 2.93 18.74
C ARG A 120 12.35 3.65 19.08
N GLN A 121 12.43 4.33 20.23
CA GLN A 121 13.60 5.10 20.69
C GLN A 121 14.09 6.17 19.70
N ALA A 122 13.24 6.63 18.79
CA ALA A 122 13.52 7.70 17.84
C ALA A 122 12.69 8.94 18.18
N GLU A 123 13.18 10.11 17.79
CA GLU A 123 12.39 11.34 17.91
C GLU A 123 11.12 11.25 17.07
N MET A 124 10.04 11.83 17.60
CA MET A 124 8.78 11.93 16.88
C MET A 124 8.92 12.90 15.71
N THR A 125 8.42 12.48 14.55
CA THR A 125 8.36 13.31 13.35
C THR A 125 6.93 13.77 13.07
N GLU A 126 6.75 14.68 12.12
CA GLU A 126 5.40 15.09 11.70
C GLU A 126 4.62 13.94 11.05
N GLU A 127 5.30 13.04 10.36
CA GLU A 127 4.74 11.87 9.70
C GLU A 127 4.12 10.89 10.70
N ASP A 128 4.69 10.81 11.91
CA ASP A 128 4.20 9.96 12.99
C ASP A 128 2.79 10.36 13.46
N ASN A 129 2.36 11.60 13.20
CA ASN A 129 0.99 12.02 13.49
C ASN A 129 -0.05 11.30 12.60
N GLY A 130 0.37 10.66 11.50
CA GLY A 130 -0.50 9.93 10.60
C GLY A 130 -1.66 10.79 10.06
N ARG A 131 -2.88 10.26 10.09
CA ARG A 131 -4.08 10.95 9.58
C ARG A 131 -4.34 12.30 10.25
N PHE A 132 -3.93 12.48 11.51
CA PHE A 132 -4.06 13.76 12.23
C PHE A 132 -3.43 14.92 11.44
N LYS A 133 -2.31 14.69 10.75
CA LYS A 133 -1.64 15.70 9.92
C LYS A 133 -2.60 16.36 8.91
N GLN A 134 -3.58 15.60 8.41
CA GLN A 134 -4.56 16.06 7.43
C GLN A 134 -5.86 16.59 8.08
N THR A 135 -6.35 15.91 9.11
CA THR A 135 -7.67 16.19 9.67
C THR A 135 -7.64 17.19 10.82
N GLN A 136 -6.52 17.31 11.51
CA GLN A 136 -6.38 18.07 12.78
C GLN A 136 -7.37 17.63 13.87
N ILE A 137 -7.89 16.40 13.75
CA ILE A 137 -8.82 15.81 14.71
C ILE A 137 -8.03 14.86 15.62
N GLU A 138 -8.00 15.10 16.93
CA GLU A 138 -7.14 14.36 17.88
C GLU A 138 -7.35 12.85 17.84
N ARG A 139 -8.57 12.35 17.65
CA ARG A 139 -8.83 10.90 17.51
C ARG A 139 -8.14 10.26 16.30
N ASP A 140 -7.66 11.04 15.34
CA ASP A 140 -6.97 10.56 14.14
C ASP A 140 -5.44 10.51 14.30
N ARG A 141 -4.92 10.94 15.46
CA ARG A 141 -3.48 10.89 15.77
C ARG A 141 -2.98 9.44 15.78
N HIS A 142 -1.83 9.23 15.13
CA HIS A 142 -1.20 7.92 14.97
C HIS A 142 -2.07 6.88 14.25
N ARG A 143 -3.11 7.33 13.55
CA ARG A 143 -3.88 6.45 12.67
C ARG A 143 -3.31 6.50 11.26
N PHE A 144 -2.99 5.32 10.74
CA PHE A 144 -2.47 5.15 9.39
C PHE A 144 -3.46 4.35 8.54
N LYS A 145 -3.52 4.66 7.25
CA LYS A 145 -4.28 3.83 6.33
C LYS A 145 -3.72 2.41 6.38
N VAL A 146 -4.56 1.43 6.64
CA VAL A 146 -4.17 0.02 6.58
C VAL A 146 -3.66 -0.26 5.17
N PRO A 147 -2.38 -0.62 4.98
CA PRO A 147 -1.84 -0.85 3.64
C PRO A 147 -2.43 -2.10 3.02
N GLY A 148 -2.57 -2.09 1.69
CA GLY A 148 -2.84 -3.33 0.96
C GLY A 148 -1.64 -4.26 1.05
N LEU A 149 -1.90 -5.56 1.17
CA LEU A 149 -0.83 -6.56 1.25
C LEU A 149 -0.49 -7.22 -0.09
N ARG A 150 -1.19 -6.85 -1.18
CA ARG A 150 -0.77 -7.31 -2.51
C ARG A 150 0.60 -6.77 -2.84
N ASN A 151 1.44 -7.63 -3.42
CA ASN A 151 2.82 -7.34 -3.81
C ASN A 151 3.73 -6.92 -2.64
N ILE A 152 3.30 -7.17 -1.39
CA ILE A 152 4.03 -6.72 -0.18
C ILE A 152 5.48 -7.24 -0.14
N GLU A 153 5.76 -8.40 -0.73
CA GLU A 153 7.10 -8.97 -0.85
C GLU A 153 8.10 -8.02 -1.54
N LEU A 154 7.60 -7.15 -2.41
CA LEU A 154 8.41 -6.30 -3.28
C LEU A 154 8.56 -4.86 -2.75
N THR A 155 7.97 -4.53 -1.61
CA THR A 155 7.83 -3.15 -1.13
C THR A 155 8.56 -2.85 0.17
N ALA A 156 9.60 -3.62 0.50
CA ALA A 156 10.48 -3.31 1.63
C ALA A 156 11.22 -1.96 1.40
N PRO A 157 11.55 -1.21 2.47
CA PRO A 157 11.22 -1.45 3.89
C PRO A 157 9.76 -1.14 4.23
N TYR A 158 9.30 -1.62 5.39
CA TYR A 158 7.90 -1.54 5.81
C TYR A 158 7.66 -0.49 6.90
N PHE A 159 6.38 -0.19 7.14
CA PHE A 159 5.81 0.88 7.95
C PHE A 159 6.01 2.27 7.32
N HIS A 160 5.35 3.28 7.88
CA HIS A 160 5.37 4.65 7.36
C HIS A 160 6.76 5.31 7.44
N ASP A 161 7.61 4.81 8.34
CA ASP A 161 8.96 5.30 8.61
C ASP A 161 10.06 4.37 8.06
N GLY A 162 9.69 3.25 7.40
CA GLY A 162 10.64 2.27 6.88
C GLY A 162 11.42 1.51 7.97
N SER A 163 10.97 1.55 9.22
CA SER A 163 11.68 0.98 10.36
C SER A 163 11.79 -0.55 10.34
N MET A 164 10.92 -1.22 9.61
CA MET A 164 10.96 -2.69 9.48
C MET A 164 11.62 -3.08 8.17
N ALA A 165 12.85 -3.54 8.23
CA ALA A 165 13.65 -3.86 7.05
C ALA A 165 13.14 -5.11 6.30
N THR A 166 12.56 -6.07 7.02
CA THR A 166 12.11 -7.35 6.47
C THR A 166 10.63 -7.61 6.77
N MET A 167 10.00 -8.51 5.99
CA MET A 167 8.62 -8.96 6.29
C MET A 167 8.52 -9.65 7.64
N ASP A 168 9.55 -10.39 8.04
CA ASP A 168 9.63 -11.02 9.37
C ASP A 168 9.53 -9.98 10.48
N ASP A 169 10.30 -8.88 10.37
CA ASP A 169 10.26 -7.78 11.33
C ASP A 169 8.87 -7.14 11.36
N ALA A 170 8.27 -6.88 10.18
CA ALA A 170 6.96 -6.29 10.07
C ALA A 170 5.86 -7.18 10.68
N VAL A 171 5.88 -8.49 10.44
CA VAL A 171 4.93 -9.46 11.02
C VAL A 171 5.08 -9.52 12.54
N ARG A 172 6.32 -9.54 13.06
CA ARG A 172 6.59 -9.51 14.51
C ARG A 172 6.11 -8.22 15.14
N ALA A 173 6.39 -7.09 14.50
CA ALA A 173 5.95 -5.79 14.98
C ALA A 173 4.42 -5.70 15.01
N MET A 174 3.72 -6.15 13.95
CA MET A 174 2.27 -6.21 13.96
C MET A 174 1.73 -7.11 15.09
N ALA A 175 2.32 -8.29 15.31
CA ALA A 175 1.93 -9.16 16.40
C ALA A 175 2.12 -8.49 17.78
N LYS A 176 3.26 -7.87 18.01
CA LYS A 176 3.56 -7.18 19.26
C LYS A 176 2.64 -5.97 19.47
N TYR A 177 2.60 -5.05 18.52
CA TYR A 177 1.96 -3.75 18.72
C TYR A 177 0.45 -3.78 18.54
N GLN A 178 -0.08 -4.62 17.66
CA GLN A 178 -1.52 -4.70 17.43
C GLN A 178 -2.22 -5.78 18.24
N LEU A 179 -1.54 -6.90 18.54
CA LEU A 179 -2.15 -8.06 19.21
C LEU A 179 -1.60 -8.28 20.63
N GLY A 180 -0.45 -7.68 20.99
CA GLY A 180 0.19 -7.86 22.30
C GLY A 180 0.80 -9.23 22.50
N ILE A 181 1.23 -9.90 21.42
CA ILE A 181 1.79 -11.25 21.46
C ILE A 181 3.15 -11.33 20.77
N ASP A 182 3.99 -12.24 21.28
CA ASP A 182 5.23 -12.65 20.63
C ASP A 182 4.99 -13.93 19.83
N LEU A 183 5.08 -13.86 18.51
CA LEU A 183 4.92 -15.02 17.65
C LEU A 183 6.18 -15.89 17.63
N PRO A 184 6.05 -17.23 17.76
CA PRO A 184 7.15 -18.15 17.51
C PRO A 184 7.67 -18.02 16.07
N GLN A 185 8.99 -18.18 15.85
CA GLN A 185 9.60 -18.05 14.53
C GLN A 185 8.89 -18.88 13.46
N GLN A 186 8.52 -20.10 13.76
CA GLN A 186 7.84 -21.00 12.83
C GLN A 186 6.48 -20.46 12.36
N GLU A 187 5.78 -19.71 13.19
CA GLU A 187 4.49 -19.09 12.80
C GLU A 187 4.73 -17.83 11.97
N VAL A 188 5.75 -17.03 12.31
CA VAL A 188 6.21 -15.91 11.47
C VAL A 188 6.57 -16.41 10.08
N ASP A 189 7.39 -17.45 9.96
CA ASP A 189 7.83 -18.05 8.69
C ASP A 189 6.63 -18.45 7.82
N LYS A 190 5.60 -19.06 8.43
CA LYS A 190 4.38 -19.46 7.72
C LYS A 190 3.57 -18.27 7.25
N ILE A 191 3.37 -17.25 8.10
CA ILE A 191 2.66 -16.02 7.73
C ILE A 191 3.41 -15.31 6.59
N VAL A 192 4.72 -15.19 6.68
CA VAL A 192 5.56 -14.60 5.61
C VAL A 192 5.45 -15.43 4.33
N ALA A 193 5.47 -16.77 4.41
CA ALA A 193 5.25 -17.62 3.25
C ALA A 193 3.89 -17.36 2.58
N PHE A 194 2.82 -17.20 3.37
CA PHE A 194 1.52 -16.79 2.85
C PHE A 194 1.58 -15.41 2.18
N LEU A 195 2.16 -14.41 2.82
CA LEU A 195 2.25 -13.04 2.27
C LEU A 195 2.97 -13.01 0.92
N ARG A 196 3.97 -13.84 0.69
CA ARG A 196 4.65 -14.02 -0.61
C ARG A 196 3.75 -14.56 -1.71
N THR A 197 2.65 -15.23 -1.37
CA THR A 197 1.68 -15.71 -2.37
C THR A 197 0.82 -14.60 -2.96
N LEU A 198 0.87 -13.38 -2.39
CA LEU A 198 0.06 -12.23 -2.78
C LEU A 198 0.66 -11.41 -3.92
N THR A 199 1.86 -11.77 -4.40
CA THR A 199 2.50 -11.13 -5.56
C THR A 199 1.77 -11.53 -6.83
N GLY A 200 1.28 -10.53 -7.56
CA GLY A 200 0.46 -10.71 -8.76
C GLY A 200 1.24 -10.56 -10.06
N GLU A 201 0.51 -10.52 -11.17
CA GLU A 201 1.05 -10.36 -12.52
C GLU A 201 0.68 -8.98 -13.07
N TYR A 202 1.63 -8.29 -13.70
CA TYR A 202 1.38 -7.09 -14.47
C TYR A 202 1.55 -7.39 -15.96
N LYS A 203 0.50 -7.14 -16.76
CA LYS A 203 0.49 -7.47 -18.20
C LYS A 203 0.88 -8.92 -18.50
N GLY A 204 0.44 -9.86 -17.64
CA GLY A 204 0.69 -11.29 -17.79
C GLY A 204 2.08 -11.77 -17.37
N GLN A 205 2.89 -10.91 -16.75
CA GLN A 205 4.21 -11.26 -16.21
C GLN A 205 4.21 -11.13 -14.68
N LEU A 206 4.72 -12.15 -13.99
CA LEU A 206 4.88 -12.10 -12.54
C LEU A 206 5.74 -10.89 -12.15
N LEU A 207 5.26 -10.10 -11.20
CA LEU A 207 6.02 -8.97 -10.67
C LEU A 207 7.27 -9.47 -9.92
N THR A 208 8.36 -8.77 -10.13
CA THR A 208 9.65 -8.98 -9.46
C THR A 208 10.33 -7.63 -9.26
N ASN A 209 11.30 -7.54 -8.36
CA ASN A 209 12.09 -6.30 -8.17
C ASN A 209 12.73 -5.79 -9.48
N LYS A 210 12.99 -6.69 -10.44
CA LYS A 210 13.63 -6.32 -11.72
C LYS A 210 12.66 -5.69 -12.73
N ASN A 211 11.36 -5.99 -12.66
CA ASN A 211 10.37 -5.48 -13.61
C ASN A 211 9.35 -4.52 -12.96
N MET A 212 9.61 -4.07 -11.73
CA MET A 212 8.89 -2.98 -11.07
C MET A 212 9.44 -1.59 -11.40
N GLU A 213 10.62 -1.49 -12.00
CA GLU A 213 11.13 -0.25 -12.55
C GLU A 213 10.30 0.10 -13.80
N ILE A 214 9.34 1.01 -13.61
CA ILE A 214 8.48 1.58 -14.68
C ILE A 214 9.10 2.87 -15.18
#